data_7ebb23782b62a9508a57a87b91696033
#
_entry.id   7ebb23782b62a9508a57a87b91696033
#
_cell.length_a   1.000
_cell.length_b   1.000
_cell.length_c   1.000
_cell.angle_alpha   90.00
_cell.angle_beta   90.00
_cell.angle_gamma   90.00
#
_symmetry.space_group_name_H-M   'P 1'
#
loop_
_entity.id
_entity.type
_entity.pdbx_description
1 polymer ?
#
loop_
_entity_poly.entity_id
_entity_poly.type
_entity_poly.pdbx_seq_one_letter_code
_entity_poly.pdbx_strand_id
1 'polypeptide(L)'
;MIDIFSLSIEDMASKIKNGQLTSVEVCEKFIERINKFEKDIKVWAHFDKKVLLEKATEADDHRRSGKPVGLLHGVPIAVKDIIGTVDMPTECGTVIRKGKSYSQNAEIIDLLHASGAIVMGKTATSELAYLGPPATTNPHDKNRTCLLYTSPSPRDGLLSRMPSSA
;
A
#
# COMPACT_ATOMS: atom_id res chain seq x y z
N MET A 1 23.21 -11.22 1.83
CA MET A 1 22.26 -10.20 1.34
C MET A 1 20.96 -10.43 2.10
N ILE A 2 20.39 -9.39 2.71
CA ILE A 2 19.13 -9.49 3.48
C ILE A 2 17.98 -9.72 2.49
N ASP A 3 17.17 -10.75 2.70
CA ASP A 3 15.94 -10.91 1.93
C ASP A 3 14.84 -10.01 2.55
N ILE A 4 14.61 -8.87 1.92
CA ILE A 4 13.66 -7.84 2.37
C ILE A 4 12.23 -8.39 2.43
N PHE A 5 11.88 -9.35 1.55
CA PHE A 5 10.52 -9.89 1.49
C PHE A 5 10.22 -10.94 2.57
N SER A 6 11.23 -11.41 3.28
CA SER A 6 11.07 -12.30 4.43
C SER A 6 10.99 -11.56 5.77
N LEU A 7 11.27 -10.24 5.78
CA LEU A 7 11.23 -9.44 6.99
C LEU A 7 9.80 -9.14 7.43
N SER A 8 9.56 -9.15 8.73
CA SER A 8 8.38 -8.51 9.32
C SER A 8 8.49 -6.99 9.17
N ILE A 9 7.36 -6.27 9.28
CA ILE A 9 7.35 -4.80 9.28
C ILE A 9 8.22 -4.26 10.41
N GLU A 10 8.16 -4.88 11.59
CA GLU A 10 8.93 -4.53 12.77
C GLU A 10 10.44 -4.69 12.54
N ASP A 11 10.85 -5.82 11.96
CA ASP A 11 12.26 -6.06 11.62
C ASP A 11 12.77 -5.07 10.58
N MET A 12 11.94 -4.80 9.56
CA MET A 12 12.27 -3.82 8.51
C MET A 12 12.47 -2.42 9.11
N ALA A 13 11.52 -1.95 9.90
CA ALA A 13 11.60 -0.65 10.58
C ALA A 13 12.82 -0.56 11.50
N SER A 14 13.10 -1.62 12.28
CA SER A 14 14.26 -1.70 13.16
C SER A 14 15.58 -1.62 12.37
N LYS A 15 15.69 -2.36 11.25
CA LYS A 15 16.88 -2.35 10.41
C LYS A 15 17.11 -0.99 9.73
N ILE A 16 16.04 -0.33 9.29
CA ILE A 16 16.14 1.04 8.72
C ILE A 16 16.59 2.00 9.82
N LYS A 17 15.96 1.98 10.99
CA LYS A 17 16.32 2.83 12.12
C LYS A 17 17.79 2.69 12.50
N ASN A 18 18.30 1.45 12.54
CA ASN A 18 19.67 1.15 12.93
C ASN A 18 20.68 1.32 11.78
N GLY A 19 20.26 1.73 10.59
CA GLY A 19 21.13 1.94 9.43
C GLY A 19 21.67 0.66 8.79
N GLN A 20 21.08 -0.51 9.11
CA GLN A 20 21.42 -1.79 8.48
C GLN A 20 20.79 -1.94 7.10
N LEU A 21 19.71 -1.19 6.85
CA LEU A 21 19.04 -0.98 5.58
C LEU A 21 18.77 0.51 5.39
N THR A 22 18.64 0.94 4.16
CA THR A 22 18.12 2.26 3.83
C THR A 22 16.69 2.14 3.31
N SER A 23 15.90 3.20 3.48
CA SER A 23 14.54 3.26 2.92
C SER A 23 14.58 3.15 1.39
N VAL A 24 15.62 3.73 0.77
CA VAL A 24 15.86 3.66 -0.67
C VAL A 24 16.06 2.21 -1.12
N GLU A 25 16.97 1.44 -0.47
CA GLU A 25 17.19 0.02 -0.81
C GLU A 25 15.92 -0.80 -0.71
N VAL A 26 15.12 -0.57 0.34
CA VAL A 26 13.83 -1.25 0.52
C VAL A 26 12.86 -0.90 -0.61
N CYS A 27 12.71 0.39 -0.92
CA CYS A 27 11.81 0.84 -1.99
C CYS A 27 12.25 0.34 -3.38
N GLU A 28 13.56 0.31 -3.66
CA GLU A 28 14.10 -0.24 -4.92
C GLU A 28 13.72 -1.71 -5.09
N LYS A 29 13.83 -2.52 -4.04
CA LYS A 29 13.42 -3.93 -4.08
C LYS A 29 11.92 -4.11 -4.32
N PHE A 30 11.09 -3.27 -3.72
CA PHE A 30 9.66 -3.28 -4.02
C PHE A 30 9.38 -2.84 -5.47
N ILE A 31 10.08 -1.82 -5.98
CA ILE A 31 9.95 -1.39 -7.38
C ILE A 31 10.37 -2.51 -8.35
N GLU A 32 11.48 -3.22 -8.09
CA GLU A 32 11.89 -4.40 -8.87
C GLU A 32 10.77 -5.45 -8.92
N ARG A 33 10.17 -5.74 -7.78
CA ARG A 33 9.05 -6.70 -7.67
C ARG A 33 7.80 -6.20 -8.42
N ILE A 34 7.44 -4.94 -8.27
CA ILE A 34 6.32 -4.32 -9.00
C ILE A 34 6.56 -4.44 -10.51
N ASN A 35 7.72 -4.01 -11.02
CA ASN A 35 8.05 -4.08 -12.43
C ASN A 35 7.93 -5.52 -13.00
N LYS A 36 8.24 -6.53 -12.19
CA LYS A 36 8.16 -7.92 -12.59
C LYS A 36 6.73 -8.45 -12.70
N PHE A 37 5.84 -8.03 -11.81
CA PHE A 37 4.53 -8.68 -11.64
C PHE A 37 3.33 -7.79 -12.01
N GLU A 38 3.48 -6.47 -12.04
CA GLU A 38 2.35 -5.53 -12.20
C GLU A 38 1.60 -5.73 -13.50
N LYS A 39 2.31 -6.05 -14.59
CA LYS A 39 1.69 -6.30 -15.89
C LYS A 39 0.63 -7.42 -15.83
N ASP A 40 0.89 -8.43 -15.01
CA ASP A 40 0.02 -9.59 -14.86
C ASP A 40 -1.03 -9.40 -13.76
N ILE A 41 -0.61 -8.83 -12.61
CA ILE A 41 -1.44 -8.81 -11.40
C ILE A 41 -2.28 -7.54 -11.30
N LYS A 42 -1.81 -6.40 -11.83
CA LYS A 42 -2.52 -5.12 -11.88
C LYS A 42 -2.98 -4.64 -10.49
N VAL A 43 -2.01 -4.55 -9.58
CA VAL A 43 -2.27 -4.17 -8.17
C VAL A 43 -2.53 -2.67 -8.02
N TRP A 44 -1.86 -1.82 -8.84
CA TRP A 44 -1.80 -0.40 -8.57
C TRP A 44 -2.86 0.39 -9.34
N ALA A 45 -3.66 1.16 -8.63
CA ALA A 45 -4.48 2.24 -9.19
C ALA A 45 -3.60 3.46 -9.48
N HIS A 46 -2.73 3.82 -8.52
CA HIS A 46 -1.74 4.88 -8.66
C HIS A 46 -0.41 4.46 -8.05
N PHE A 47 0.65 4.57 -8.84
CA PHE A 47 2.02 4.29 -8.41
C PHE A 47 3.00 5.13 -9.20
N ASP A 48 3.86 5.87 -8.50
CA ASP A 48 4.95 6.63 -9.12
C ASP A 48 6.26 6.28 -8.42
N LYS A 49 7.14 5.59 -9.16
CA LYS A 49 8.44 5.16 -8.66
C LYS A 49 9.37 6.32 -8.30
N LYS A 50 9.27 7.45 -9.02
CA LYS A 50 10.13 8.61 -8.79
C LYS A 50 9.75 9.26 -7.47
N VAL A 51 8.46 9.53 -7.27
CA VAL A 51 7.94 10.10 -6.02
C VAL A 51 8.25 9.18 -4.83
N LEU A 52 8.12 7.86 -5.00
CA LEU A 52 8.47 6.90 -3.95
C LEU A 52 9.95 7.00 -3.54
N LEU A 53 10.87 7.06 -4.52
CA LEU A 53 12.31 7.15 -4.23
C LEU A 53 12.70 8.51 -3.64
N GLU A 54 12.05 9.61 -4.04
CA GLU A 54 12.22 10.92 -3.43
C GLU A 54 11.86 10.88 -1.94
N LYS A 55 10.67 10.36 -1.60
CA LYS A 55 10.24 10.19 -0.19
C LYS A 55 11.16 9.25 0.60
N ALA A 56 11.65 8.19 -0.02
CA ALA A 56 12.60 7.26 0.62
C ALA A 56 13.94 7.94 0.92
N THR A 57 14.41 8.77 0.00
CA THR A 57 15.65 9.57 0.20
C THR A 57 15.47 10.56 1.33
N GLU A 58 14.34 11.28 1.38
CA GLU A 58 14.02 12.21 2.46
C GLU A 58 13.99 11.50 3.83
N ALA A 59 13.42 10.27 3.89
CA ALA A 59 13.42 9.49 5.11
C ALA A 59 14.83 9.08 5.55
N ASP A 60 15.70 8.67 4.61
CA ASP A 60 17.08 8.32 4.92
C ASP A 60 17.90 9.55 5.37
N ASP A 61 17.67 10.72 4.77
CA ASP A 61 18.29 11.98 5.18
C ASP A 61 17.83 12.42 6.58
N HIS A 62 16.53 12.28 6.86
CA HIS A 62 15.98 12.53 8.18
C HIS A 62 16.67 11.66 9.25
N ARG A 63 16.78 10.35 9.02
CA ARG A 63 17.47 9.43 9.93
C ARG A 63 18.93 9.84 10.12
N ARG A 64 19.65 10.13 9.03
CA ARG A 64 21.08 10.55 9.08
C ARG A 64 21.28 11.85 9.84
N SER A 65 20.29 12.72 9.88
CA SER A 65 20.36 13.97 10.66
C SER A 65 20.32 13.77 12.17
N GLY A 66 20.13 12.54 12.67
CA GLY A 66 20.06 12.22 14.09
C GLY A 66 18.75 12.64 14.78
N LYS A 67 17.77 13.14 14.03
CA LYS A 67 16.46 13.49 14.59
C LYS A 67 15.69 12.24 15.01
N PRO A 68 14.76 12.35 15.98
CA PRO A 68 13.90 11.25 16.37
C PRO A 68 13.13 10.69 15.18
N VAL A 69 13.03 9.38 15.09
CA VAL A 69 12.31 8.65 14.04
C VAL A 69 11.12 7.92 14.63
N GLY A 70 10.02 7.88 13.88
CA GLY A 70 8.82 7.14 14.27
C GLY A 70 8.97 5.62 14.16
N LEU A 71 7.97 4.89 14.64
CA LEU A 71 7.99 3.42 14.70
C LEU A 71 8.04 2.76 13.31
N LEU A 72 7.50 3.39 12.30
CA LEU A 72 7.43 2.90 10.91
C LEU A 72 8.34 3.69 9.97
N HIS A 73 9.35 4.37 10.52
CA HIS A 73 10.20 5.26 9.75
C HIS A 73 10.81 4.58 8.53
N GLY A 74 10.55 5.15 7.35
CA GLY A 74 11.10 4.69 6.09
C GLY A 74 10.46 3.41 5.53
N VAL A 75 9.46 2.84 6.19
CA VAL A 75 8.77 1.63 5.74
C VAL A 75 7.74 2.00 4.67
N PRO A 76 7.81 1.41 3.45
CA PRO A 76 6.82 1.64 2.40
C PRO A 76 5.52 0.89 2.67
N ILE A 77 4.38 1.59 2.58
CA ILE A 77 3.05 1.05 2.84
C ILE A 77 2.15 1.32 1.63
N ALA A 78 1.47 0.28 1.15
CA ALA A 78 0.45 0.38 0.14
C ALA A 78 -0.90 0.72 0.77
N VAL A 79 -1.67 1.62 0.14
CA VAL A 79 -2.94 2.11 0.65
C VAL A 79 -4.05 1.81 -0.36
N LYS A 80 -5.14 1.24 0.10
CA LYS A 80 -6.28 0.94 -0.77
C LYS A 80 -6.89 2.20 -1.35
N ASP A 81 -7.32 2.15 -2.62
CA ASP A 81 -7.85 3.31 -3.35
C ASP A 81 -9.28 3.74 -2.95
N ILE A 82 -9.63 3.53 -1.69
CA ILE A 82 -10.81 4.12 -1.04
C ILE A 82 -10.43 5.01 0.14
N ILE A 83 -9.16 4.95 0.55
CA ILE A 83 -8.63 5.74 1.67
C ILE A 83 -8.11 7.05 1.10
N GLY A 84 -8.70 8.16 1.55
CA GLY A 84 -8.36 9.50 1.05
C GLY A 84 -6.92 9.89 1.33
N THR A 85 -6.23 10.38 0.30
CA THR A 85 -4.91 11.01 0.39
C THR A 85 -4.91 12.31 -0.38
N VAL A 86 -4.13 13.30 0.08
CA VAL A 86 -4.03 14.60 -0.60
C VAL A 86 -3.06 14.58 -1.77
N ASP A 87 -2.05 13.72 -1.72
CA ASP A 87 -0.94 13.66 -2.67
C ASP A 87 -1.18 12.72 -3.86
N MET A 88 -2.26 11.92 -3.80
CA MET A 88 -2.65 11.00 -4.86
C MET A 88 -4.16 11.01 -5.06
N PRO A 89 -4.66 10.78 -6.28
CA PRO A 89 -6.08 10.57 -6.52
C PRO A 89 -6.64 9.43 -5.68
N THR A 90 -7.92 9.55 -5.33
CA THR A 90 -8.69 8.48 -4.68
C THR A 90 -9.95 8.25 -5.51
N GLU A 91 -9.84 7.33 -6.45
CA GLU A 91 -10.84 7.11 -7.50
C GLU A 91 -11.88 6.06 -7.12
N CYS A 92 -11.63 5.30 -6.04
CA CYS A 92 -12.53 4.25 -5.54
C CYS A 92 -12.88 3.19 -6.58
N GLY A 93 -12.00 2.93 -7.54
CA GLY A 93 -12.23 1.95 -8.62
C GLY A 93 -13.34 2.34 -9.59
N THR A 94 -13.78 3.60 -9.65
CA THR A 94 -14.87 4.05 -10.51
C THR A 94 -14.49 5.23 -11.42
N VAL A 95 -14.97 5.18 -12.66
CA VAL A 95 -14.74 6.24 -13.64
C VAL A 95 -15.34 7.60 -13.23
N ILE A 96 -16.40 7.60 -12.40
CA ILE A 96 -17.06 8.83 -11.92
C ILE A 96 -16.11 9.67 -11.05
N ARG A 97 -15.14 9.03 -10.41
CA ARG A 97 -14.17 9.69 -9.53
C ARG A 97 -12.78 9.83 -10.16
N LYS A 98 -12.64 9.58 -11.45
CA LYS A 98 -11.35 9.66 -12.15
C LYS A 98 -10.65 11.00 -11.93
N GLY A 99 -9.40 10.95 -11.44
CA GLY A 99 -8.56 12.12 -11.15
C GLY A 99 -8.98 12.91 -9.90
N LYS A 100 -9.99 12.46 -9.13
CA LYS A 100 -10.43 13.16 -7.92
C LYS A 100 -9.55 12.83 -6.73
N SER A 101 -9.07 13.89 -6.07
CA SER A 101 -8.35 13.80 -4.79
C SER A 101 -9.19 14.38 -3.66
N TYR A 102 -8.82 14.08 -2.43
CA TYR A 102 -9.38 14.70 -1.25
C TYR A 102 -8.56 15.93 -0.84
N SER A 103 -9.19 16.90 -0.18
CA SER A 103 -8.52 18.08 0.38
C SER A 103 -7.79 17.78 1.70
N GLN A 104 -8.09 16.64 2.32
CA GLN A 104 -7.49 16.20 3.57
C GLN A 104 -7.19 14.70 3.48
N ASN A 105 -6.16 14.26 4.17
CA ASN A 105 -5.90 12.83 4.34
C ASN A 105 -6.97 12.19 5.23
N ALA A 106 -7.20 10.91 5.04
CA ALA A 106 -7.86 10.11 6.06
C ALA A 106 -6.96 10.05 7.31
N GLU A 107 -7.54 10.05 8.50
CA GLU A 107 -6.82 10.05 9.78
C GLU A 107 -5.74 8.96 9.86
N ILE A 108 -6.02 7.77 9.35
CA ILE A 108 -5.03 6.68 9.31
C ILE A 108 -3.79 7.04 8.49
N ILE A 109 -3.91 7.87 7.46
CA ILE A 109 -2.78 8.32 6.64
C ILE A 109 -1.92 9.30 7.42
N ASP A 110 -2.54 10.22 8.16
CA ASP A 110 -1.82 11.15 9.03
C ASP A 110 -1.08 10.42 10.16
N LEU A 111 -1.70 9.39 10.74
CA LEU A 111 -1.05 8.53 11.74
C LEU A 111 0.13 7.74 11.15
N LEU A 112 0.02 7.23 9.92
CA LEU A 112 1.11 6.57 9.22
C LEU A 112 2.26 7.53 8.94
N HIS A 113 1.97 8.73 8.45
CA HIS A 113 2.97 9.78 8.23
C HIS A 113 3.65 10.21 9.54
N ALA A 114 2.88 10.40 10.62
CA ALA A 114 3.43 10.72 11.95
C ALA A 114 4.34 9.60 12.48
N SER A 115 4.07 8.35 12.12
CA SER A 115 4.92 7.20 12.42
C SER A 115 6.14 7.09 11.51
N GLY A 116 6.26 7.95 10.48
CA GLY A 116 7.37 7.98 9.53
C GLY A 116 7.23 6.99 8.37
N ALA A 117 6.07 6.38 8.18
CA ALA A 117 5.82 5.47 7.05
C ALA A 117 5.77 6.24 5.71
N ILE A 118 6.12 5.56 4.63
CA ILE A 118 6.07 6.10 3.27
C ILE A 118 4.87 5.50 2.55
N VAL A 119 3.85 6.30 2.24
CA VAL A 119 2.76 5.84 1.35
C VAL A 119 3.31 5.73 -0.06
N MET A 120 3.46 4.48 -0.53
CA MET A 120 4.10 4.18 -1.81
C MET A 120 3.16 4.22 -3.01
N GLY A 121 1.84 4.10 -2.78
CA GLY A 121 0.86 4.12 -3.85
C GLY A 121 -0.51 3.66 -3.39
N LYS A 122 -1.47 3.73 -4.33
CA LYS A 122 -2.87 3.33 -4.13
C LYS A 122 -3.11 1.99 -4.80
N THR A 123 -3.60 1.02 -4.04
CA THR A 123 -3.93 -0.31 -4.59
C THR A 123 -5.35 -0.34 -5.13
N ALA A 124 -5.52 -1.05 -6.23
CA ALA A 124 -6.81 -1.21 -6.89
C ALA A 124 -7.89 -1.78 -5.95
N THR A 125 -9.12 -1.37 -6.16
CA THR A 125 -10.28 -1.84 -5.42
C THR A 125 -11.40 -2.19 -6.40
N SER A 126 -12.37 -2.99 -5.98
CA SER A 126 -13.65 -3.09 -6.65
C SER A 126 -14.34 -1.72 -6.66
N GLU A 127 -15.23 -1.49 -7.62
CA GLU A 127 -15.94 -0.20 -7.71
C GLU A 127 -16.65 0.11 -6.38
N LEU A 128 -16.30 1.28 -5.83
CA LEU A 128 -16.76 1.76 -4.52
C LEU A 128 -16.54 0.77 -3.36
N ALA A 129 -15.58 -0.16 -3.53
CA ALA A 129 -15.30 -1.29 -2.63
C ALA A 129 -16.49 -2.24 -2.42
N TYR A 130 -17.47 -2.22 -3.31
CA TYR A 130 -18.70 -3.00 -3.21
C TYR A 130 -19.10 -3.67 -4.53
N LEU A 131 -19.05 -2.93 -5.64
CA LEU A 131 -19.54 -3.41 -6.95
C LEU A 131 -18.40 -4.02 -7.77
N GLY A 132 -18.68 -5.07 -8.50
CA GLY A 132 -17.85 -5.67 -9.54
C GLY A 132 -16.40 -5.99 -9.17
N PRO A 133 -15.80 -7.01 -9.74
CA PRO A 133 -14.39 -7.31 -9.50
C PRO A 133 -13.48 -6.27 -10.15
N PRO A 134 -12.36 -5.87 -9.51
CA PRO A 134 -11.35 -5.03 -10.14
C PRO A 134 -10.58 -5.80 -11.22
N ALA A 135 -9.74 -5.08 -11.96
CA ALA A 135 -8.85 -5.68 -12.95
C ALA A 135 -7.72 -6.55 -12.34
N THR A 136 -7.57 -6.54 -11.00
CA THR A 136 -6.55 -7.32 -10.30
C THR A 136 -6.81 -8.82 -10.40
N THR A 137 -5.73 -9.57 -10.59
CA THR A 137 -5.78 -11.04 -10.63
C THR A 137 -5.15 -11.66 -9.40
N ASN A 138 -5.58 -12.87 -9.04
CA ASN A 138 -4.97 -13.62 -7.96
C ASN A 138 -3.57 -14.13 -8.40
N PRO A 139 -2.49 -13.85 -7.66
CA PRO A 139 -1.14 -14.32 -8.03
C PRO A 139 -1.00 -15.85 -8.06
N HIS A 140 -1.85 -16.59 -7.34
CA HIS A 140 -1.86 -18.06 -7.33
C HIS A 140 -2.73 -18.66 -8.45
N ASP A 141 -3.71 -17.93 -8.95
CA ASP A 141 -4.58 -18.35 -10.06
C ASP A 141 -5.02 -17.13 -10.86
N LYS A 142 -4.34 -16.86 -11.97
CA LYS A 142 -4.58 -15.68 -12.82
C LYS A 142 -5.98 -15.64 -13.46
N ASN A 143 -6.74 -16.73 -13.43
CA ASN A 143 -8.12 -16.79 -13.91
C ASN A 143 -9.13 -16.31 -12.86
N ARG A 144 -8.67 -15.98 -11.66
CA ARG A 144 -9.52 -15.52 -10.56
C ARG A 144 -9.12 -14.10 -10.14
N THR A 145 -10.13 -13.35 -9.68
CA THR A 145 -9.87 -12.07 -9.00
C THR A 145 -9.35 -12.31 -7.58
N CYS A 146 -8.62 -11.33 -7.06
CA CYS A 146 -7.97 -11.45 -5.74
C CYS A 146 -8.94 -11.29 -4.55
N LEU A 147 -10.22 -10.91 -4.72
CA LEU A 147 -10.84 -10.13 -3.65
C LEU A 147 -11.86 -10.80 -2.75
N LEU A 148 -12.73 -11.67 -3.19
CA LEU A 148 -13.91 -11.99 -2.34
C LEU A 148 -13.80 -13.30 -1.55
N TYR A 149 -12.95 -14.22 -2.00
CA TYR A 149 -12.90 -15.56 -1.41
C TYR A 149 -11.54 -15.94 -0.82
N THR A 150 -10.54 -15.07 -0.93
CA THR A 150 -9.17 -15.34 -0.47
C THR A 150 -8.69 -14.40 0.62
N SER A 151 -9.48 -13.38 0.98
CA SER A 151 -9.17 -12.50 2.12
C SER A 151 -9.52 -13.23 3.42
N PRO A 152 -8.59 -13.40 4.35
CA PRO A 152 -8.86 -14.02 5.65
C PRO A 152 -9.62 -13.08 6.59
N SER A 153 -10.38 -12.12 6.06
CA SER A 153 -11.15 -11.20 6.89
C SER A 153 -12.29 -11.91 7.60
N PRO A 154 -12.43 -11.78 8.93
CA PRO A 154 -13.57 -12.30 9.67
C PRO A 154 -14.93 -11.76 9.16
N ARG A 155 -14.94 -10.63 8.46
CA ARG A 155 -16.14 -10.06 7.84
C ARG A 155 -16.66 -10.89 6.68
N ASP A 156 -15.79 -11.52 5.91
CA ASP A 156 -16.23 -12.33 4.75
C ASP A 156 -16.98 -13.58 5.21
N GLY A 157 -16.67 -14.12 6.39
CA GLY A 157 -17.41 -15.21 7.02
C GLY A 157 -18.76 -14.79 7.63
N LEU A 158 -18.93 -13.51 7.98
CA LEU A 158 -20.18 -13.00 8.57
C LEU A 158 -21.24 -12.66 7.53
N LEU A 159 -20.84 -12.16 6.36
CA LEU A 159 -21.76 -11.85 5.25
C LEU A 159 -22.41 -13.11 4.67
N SER A 160 -21.73 -14.26 4.71
CA SER A 160 -22.29 -15.55 4.27
C SER A 160 -23.25 -16.18 5.29
N ARG A 161 -23.36 -15.62 6.49
CA ARG A 161 -24.18 -16.13 7.60
C ARG A 161 -25.36 -15.23 8.00
N MET A 162 -25.58 -14.14 7.27
CA MET A 162 -26.85 -13.41 7.46
C MET A 162 -27.99 -14.28 6.95
N PRO A 163 -28.93 -14.71 7.81
CA PRO A 163 -30.12 -15.38 7.33
C PRO A 163 -30.88 -14.39 6.46
N SER A 164 -31.27 -14.83 5.28
CA SER A 164 -32.28 -14.16 4.48
C SER A 164 -33.60 -14.24 5.24
N SER A 165 -33.77 -13.37 6.22
CA SER A 165 -35.03 -13.24 6.91
C SER A 165 -35.74 -12.03 6.38
N ALA A 166 -36.75 -12.39 5.63
CA ALA A 166 -38.04 -11.77 5.48
C ALA A 166 -38.12 -10.30 5.11
#